data_2a2947874fb156a66769ff8e3cff5ff9
#
_entry.id   2a2947874fb156a66769ff8e3cff5ff9
#
_cell.length_a   1.000
_cell.length_b   1.000
_cell.length_c   1.000
_cell.angle_alpha   90.00
_cell.angle_beta   90.00
_cell.angle_gamma   90.00
#
_symmetry.space_group_name_H-M   'P 1'
#
loop_
_entity.id
_entity.type
_entity.pdbx_description
1 polymer ?
#
loop_
_entity_poly.entity_id
_entity_poly.type
_entity_poly.pdbx_seq_one_letter_code
_entity_poly.pdbx_strand_id
1 'polypeptide(L)' 'TTFGKPGDAVVGIFHRRHGYFAALVEAGEQAALHNGHAIGTDARQLADQDVIELSGSKLLFVLD' A
#
# COMPACT_ATOMS: atom_id res chain seq x y z
N THR A 1 -5.60 -8.68 1.86
CA THR A 1 -4.24 -8.78 2.41
C THR A 1 -3.82 -7.44 2.99
N THR A 2 -3.18 -7.46 4.13
CA THR A 2 -2.66 -6.25 4.75
C THR A 2 -1.15 -6.36 4.89
N PHE A 3 -0.49 -5.21 4.90
CA PHE A 3 0.96 -5.11 5.03
C PHE A 3 1.30 -4.01 6.03
N GLY A 4 2.07 -4.33 7.04
CA GLY A 4 2.47 -3.41 8.10
C GLY A 4 2.41 -4.07 9.46
N LYS A 5 2.73 -3.31 10.50
CA LYS A 5 2.74 -3.78 11.89
C LYS A 5 1.80 -2.91 12.73
N PRO A 6 1.19 -3.47 13.81
CA PRO A 6 0.44 -2.65 14.75
C PRO A 6 1.32 -1.52 15.29
N GLY A 7 0.78 -0.30 15.32
CA GLY A 7 1.53 0.89 15.74
C GLY A 7 2.22 1.62 14.60
N ASP A 8 2.46 0.96 13.47
CA ASP A 8 2.95 1.57 12.26
C ASP A 8 1.82 1.69 11.25
N ALA A 9 2.10 2.33 10.11
CA ALA A 9 1.11 2.40 9.04
C ALA A 9 0.83 0.99 8.52
N VAL A 10 -0.43 0.70 8.25
CA VAL A 10 -0.87 -0.57 7.67
C VAL A 10 -1.61 -0.29 6.36
N VAL A 11 -1.17 -0.93 5.30
CA VAL A 11 -1.78 -0.80 3.99
C VAL A 11 -2.53 -2.08 3.65
N GLY A 12 -3.78 -1.95 3.23
CA GLY A 12 -4.56 -3.07 2.76
C GLY A 12 -4.44 -3.20 1.25
N ILE A 13 -4.25 -4.42 0.77
CA ILE A 13 -4.24 -4.74 -0.66
C ILE A 13 -5.54 -5.47 -0.96
N PHE A 14 -6.31 -4.94 -1.90
CA PHE A 14 -7.64 -5.45 -2.21
C PHE A 14 -7.70 -5.84 -3.67
N HIS A 15 -8.27 -7.00 -3.93
CA HIS A 15 -8.54 -7.45 -5.30
C HIS A 15 -9.99 -7.14 -5.64
N ARG A 16 -10.18 -6.36 -6.69
CA ARG A 16 -11.50 -5.95 -7.16
C ARG A 16 -11.66 -6.32 -8.64
N ARG A 17 -12.87 -6.09 -9.17
CA ARG A 17 -13.19 -6.44 -10.56
C ARG A 17 -12.22 -5.80 -11.57
N HIS A 18 -11.77 -4.58 -11.29
CA HIS A 18 -10.92 -3.83 -12.21
C HIS A 18 -9.43 -3.90 -11.88
N GLY A 19 -9.04 -4.79 -10.97
CA GLY A 19 -7.65 -4.97 -10.63
C GLY A 19 -7.39 -4.95 -9.13
N TYR A 20 -6.16 -4.64 -8.77
CA TYR A 20 -5.73 -4.58 -7.37
C TYR A 20 -5.63 -3.12 -6.93
N PHE A 21 -6.01 -2.89 -5.68
CA PHE A 21 -6.01 -1.56 -5.10
C PHE A 21 -5.33 -1.60 -3.74
N ALA A 22 -4.71 -0.47 -3.37
CA ALA A 22 -4.12 -0.29 -2.05
C ALA A 22 -4.75 0.90 -1.37
N ALA A 23 -4.99 0.79 -0.07
CA ALA A 23 -5.50 1.88 0.74
C ALA A 23 -4.91 1.79 2.14
N LEU A 24 -4.80 2.95 2.81
CA LEU A 24 -4.31 3.01 4.17
C LEU A 24 -5.41 2.47 5.10
N VAL A 25 -5.07 1.42 5.84
CA VAL A 25 -5.98 0.81 6.81
C VAL A 25 -5.77 1.43 8.18
N GLU A 26 -4.52 1.69 8.54
CA GLU A 26 -4.16 2.28 9.82
C GLU A 26 -3.03 3.27 9.61
N ALA A 27 -3.17 4.48 10.17
CA ALA A 27 -2.12 5.50 10.07
C ALA A 27 -1.05 5.27 11.12
N GLY A 28 0.20 5.51 10.75
CA GLY A 28 1.34 5.44 11.65
C GLY A 28 2.07 6.78 11.70
N GLU A 29 3.22 6.80 12.35
CA GLU A 29 4.03 8.02 12.45
C GLU A 29 4.61 8.42 11.10
N GLN A 30 4.92 7.45 10.25
CA GLN A 30 5.46 7.71 8.92
C GLN A 30 4.39 7.38 7.89
N ALA A 31 4.37 8.16 6.81
CA ALA A 31 3.43 7.93 5.73
C ALA A 31 3.80 6.68 4.95
N ALA A 32 2.78 5.92 4.54
CA ALA A 32 2.96 4.88 3.55
C ALA A 32 3.04 5.52 2.17
N LEU A 33 3.91 5.04 1.32
CA LEU A 33 4.14 5.60 -0.01
C LEU A 33 3.86 4.55 -1.10
N HIS A 34 3.26 5.01 -2.18
CA HIS A 34 3.04 4.22 -3.39
C HIS A 34 3.77 4.92 -4.52
N ASN A 35 4.86 4.32 -5.00
CA ASN A 35 5.73 4.92 -6.02
C ASN A 35 6.18 6.34 -5.65
N GLY A 36 6.46 6.56 -4.35
CA GLY A 36 6.89 7.85 -3.85
C GLY A 36 5.76 8.83 -3.52
N HIS A 37 4.51 8.43 -3.69
CA HIS A 37 3.34 9.26 -3.37
C HIS A 37 2.64 8.73 -2.12
N ALA A 38 2.25 9.63 -1.23
CA ALA A 38 1.59 9.23 0.02
C ALA A 38 0.28 8.49 -0.26
N ILE A 39 0.06 7.40 0.46
CA ILE A 39 -1.18 6.63 0.38
C ILE A 39 -2.13 7.17 1.43
N GLY A 40 -3.33 7.51 1.01
CA GLY A 40 -4.41 7.93 1.91
C GLY A 40 -5.43 6.83 2.10
N THR A 41 -6.59 7.22 2.64
CA THR A 41 -7.70 6.28 2.85
C THR A 41 -8.45 5.93 1.57
N ASP A 42 -8.26 6.73 0.51
CA ASP A 42 -8.84 6.43 -0.80
C ASP A 42 -8.01 5.34 -1.48
N ALA A 43 -8.71 4.36 -2.06
CA ALA A 43 -8.03 3.26 -2.74
C ALA A 43 -7.32 3.76 -4.00
N ARG A 44 -6.08 3.29 -4.19
CA ARG A 44 -5.29 3.59 -5.39
C ARG A 44 -5.07 2.32 -6.16
N GLN A 45 -5.28 2.36 -7.46
CA GLN A 45 -5.07 1.20 -8.30
C GLN A 45 -3.59 0.88 -8.41
N LEU A 46 -3.27 -0.40 -8.24
CA LEU A 46 -1.90 -0.89 -8.37
C LEU A 46 -1.66 -1.41 -9.78
N ALA A 47 -0.47 -1.15 -10.29
CA ALA A 47 -0.01 -1.69 -11.55
C ALA A 47 1.16 -2.63 -11.31
N ASP A 48 1.54 -3.38 -12.35
CA ASP A 48 2.71 -4.25 -12.27
C ASP A 48 3.95 -3.43 -11.92
N GLN A 49 4.78 -3.96 -11.01
CA GLN A 49 6.03 -3.35 -10.55
C GLN A 49 5.85 -2.06 -9.76
N ASP A 50 4.68 -1.83 -9.20
CA ASP A 50 4.49 -0.73 -8.27
C ASP A 50 5.19 -1.03 -6.94
N VAL A 51 5.72 0.01 -6.32
CA VAL A 51 6.47 -0.10 -5.07
C VAL A 51 5.67 0.55 -3.94
N ILE A 52 5.49 -0.17 -2.85
CA ILE A 52 4.86 0.35 -1.65
C ILE A 52 5.93 0.43 -0.56
N GLU A 53 6.08 1.58 0.06
CA GLU A 53 7.05 1.80 1.13
C GLU A 53 6.34 2.02 2.46
N LEU A 54 6.79 1.32 3.48
CA LEU A 54 6.29 1.44 4.84
C LEU A 54 7.45 1.38 5.82
N SER A 55 7.63 2.43 6.63
CA SER A 55 8.59 2.44 7.73
C SER A 55 9.97 1.92 7.33
N GLY A 56 10.48 2.39 6.20
CA GLY A 56 11.78 2.00 5.69
C GLY A 56 11.83 0.67 4.95
N SER A 57 10.72 -0.05 4.88
CA SER A 57 10.62 -1.29 4.11
C SER A 57 9.93 -1.04 2.78
N LYS A 58 10.37 -1.76 1.76
CA LYS A 58 9.79 -1.65 0.41
C LYS A 58 9.19 -2.97 0.00
N LEU A 59 8.00 -2.90 -0.59
CA LEU A 59 7.31 -4.05 -1.15
C LEU A 59 7.10 -3.82 -2.64
N LEU A 60 7.56 -4.75 -3.45
CA LEU A 60 7.34 -4.69 -4.89
C LEU A 60 6.08 -5.49 -5.23
N PHE A 61 5.14 -4.84 -5.87
CA PHE A 61 3.91 -5.47 -6.33
C PHE A 61 4.08 -5.93 -7.76
N VAL A 62 3.94 -7.23 -7.99
CA VAL A 62 4.12 -7.84 -9.30
C VAL A 62 2.82 -8.51 -9.72
N LEU A 63 2.36 -8.20 -10.92
CA LEU A 63 1.22 -8.86 -11.54
C LEU A 63 1.71 -9.91 -12.52
N ASP A 64 1.18 -11.12 -12.38
CA ASP A 64 1.46 -12.20 -13.34
C ASP A 64 0.50 -12.14 -14.52
#